data_2507c1783adb79c940a311764faadd78
#
_entry.id   2507c1783adb79c940a311764faadd78
#
_cell.length_a   1.000
_cell.length_b   1.000
_cell.length_c   1.000
_cell.angle_alpha   90.00
_cell.angle_beta   90.00
_cell.angle_gamma   90.00
#
_symmetry.space_group_name_H-M   'P 1'
#
loop_
_entity.id
_entity.type
_entity.pdbx_description
1 polymer ?
#
loop_
_entity_poly.entity_id
_entity_poly.type
_entity_poly.pdbx_seq_one_letter_code
_entity_poly.pdbx_strand_id
1 'polypeptide(L)'
;TNSIVLQIARAYTPAPIARHQRSSTQLTSLLINNAGACRFTHVYPDGPAPYYGVYAAGRWGSLDAQWDEIKAAVSEAISTTGGTITHHHAVGRDHRPWYDRQRPDPFMAALRAAKTALDPAGILNPGVLLDR
;
A
#
# COMPACT_ATOMS: atom_id res chain seq x y z
N THR A 1 16.39 -16.25 14.24
CA THR A 1 14.94 -16.18 13.89
C THR A 1 14.81 -15.08 12.84
N ASN A 2 14.58 -15.45 11.59
CA ASN A 2 14.35 -14.48 10.52
C ASN A 2 12.91 -13.97 10.65
N SER A 3 12.77 -12.65 10.76
CA SER A 3 11.45 -12.01 10.81
C SER A 3 11.29 -11.11 9.60
N ILE A 4 10.11 -11.18 8.98
CA ILE A 4 9.69 -10.22 7.96
C ILE A 4 9.01 -9.07 8.68
N VAL A 5 9.45 -7.86 8.42
CA VAL A 5 8.80 -6.63 8.89
C VAL A 5 8.25 -5.88 7.68
N LEU A 6 6.93 -5.77 7.61
CA LEU A 6 6.24 -5.02 6.58
C LEU A 6 5.58 -3.81 7.22
N GLN A 7 5.87 -2.63 6.69
CA GLN A 7 5.25 -1.39 7.14
C GLN A 7 4.35 -0.85 6.03
N ILE A 8 3.09 -0.60 6.36
CA ILE A 8 2.10 -0.10 5.41
C ILE A 8 1.44 1.12 6.02
N ALA A 9 1.61 2.26 5.36
CA ALA A 9 0.90 3.48 5.70
C ALA A 9 -0.38 3.55 4.85
N ARG A 10 -1.49 3.89 5.50
CA ARG A 10 -2.78 4.12 4.85
C ARG A 10 -3.09 5.61 4.86
N ALA A 11 -3.44 6.18 3.72
CA ALA A 11 -4.06 7.49 3.71
C ALA A 11 -5.53 7.39 4.15
N TYR A 12 -5.98 8.45 4.82
CA TYR A 12 -7.34 8.57 5.28
C TYR A 12 -8.30 8.79 4.09
N THR A 13 -9.39 8.03 4.09
CA THR A 13 -10.62 8.41 3.40
C THR A 13 -11.66 8.76 4.46
N PRO A 14 -12.41 9.86 4.35
CA PRO A 14 -13.44 10.21 5.31
C PRO A 14 -14.53 9.13 5.33
N ALA A 15 -14.38 8.21 6.25
CA ALA A 15 -15.31 7.12 6.48
C ALA A 15 -15.57 7.01 7.98
N PRO A 16 -16.80 6.67 8.42
CA PRO A 16 -17.12 6.54 9.82
C PRO A 16 -16.16 5.58 10.54
N ILE A 17 -15.85 5.85 11.80
CA ILE A 17 -14.98 5.05 12.68
C ILE A 17 -15.28 3.55 12.62
N ALA A 18 -16.54 3.16 12.38
CA ALA A 18 -16.98 1.77 12.20
C ALA A 18 -16.32 1.05 11.00
N ARG A 19 -15.85 1.77 9.97
CA ARG A 19 -15.08 1.17 8.86
C ARG A 19 -13.63 0.89 9.25
N HIS A 20 -13.06 1.71 10.12
CA HIS A 20 -11.72 1.50 10.66
C HIS A 20 -11.64 0.22 11.49
N GLN A 21 -12.66 -0.04 12.30
CA GLN A 21 -12.75 -1.28 13.10
C GLN A 21 -12.90 -2.53 12.21
N ARG A 22 -13.68 -2.46 11.13
CA ARG A 22 -13.81 -3.60 10.19
C ARG A 22 -12.51 -3.90 9.41
N SER A 23 -11.77 -2.86 9.03
CA SER A 23 -10.46 -3.01 8.39
C SER A 23 -9.44 -3.65 9.32
N SER A 24 -9.41 -3.26 10.60
CA SER A 24 -8.52 -3.86 11.59
C SER A 24 -8.88 -5.33 11.86
N THR A 25 -10.16 -5.68 11.87
CA THR A 25 -10.62 -7.07 12.06
C THR A 25 -10.25 -7.97 10.90
N GLN A 26 -10.34 -7.50 9.65
CA GLN A 26 -9.88 -8.27 8.48
C GLN A 26 -8.36 -8.42 8.46
N LEU A 27 -7.61 -7.38 8.80
CA LEU A 27 -6.16 -7.46 8.97
C LEU A 27 -5.78 -8.39 10.12
N THR A 28 -6.53 -8.42 11.21
CA THR A 28 -6.32 -9.34 12.34
C THR A 28 -6.54 -10.79 11.92
N SER A 29 -7.51 -11.09 11.06
CA SER A 29 -7.73 -12.46 10.56
C SER A 29 -6.60 -12.96 9.66
N LEU A 30 -5.98 -12.08 8.89
CA LEU A 30 -4.77 -12.38 8.11
C LEU A 30 -3.52 -12.57 8.99
N LEU A 31 -3.57 -12.07 10.24
CA LEU A 31 -2.47 -12.09 11.19
C LEU A 31 -2.53 -13.26 12.19
N ILE A 32 -3.44 -14.23 12.03
CA ILE A 32 -3.67 -15.33 13.01
C ILE A 32 -2.37 -16.10 13.37
N ASN A 33 -1.35 -16.06 12.52
CA ASN A 33 -0.03 -16.63 12.80
C ASN A 33 1.11 -15.59 12.85
N ASN A 34 0.78 -14.29 12.89
CA ASN A 34 1.75 -13.20 12.81
C ASN A 34 1.39 -12.12 13.83
N ALA A 35 2.39 -11.41 14.33
CA ALA A 35 2.16 -10.26 15.20
C ALA A 35 1.92 -9.01 14.33
N GLY A 36 0.87 -8.27 14.62
CA GLY A 36 0.56 -7.00 13.96
C GLY A 36 0.53 -5.87 14.97
N ALA A 37 1.05 -4.71 14.60
CA ALA A 37 0.93 -3.46 15.35
C ALA A 37 0.31 -2.39 14.46
N CYS A 38 -0.54 -1.56 15.04
CA CYS A 38 -1.06 -0.37 14.38
C CYS A 38 -0.77 0.84 15.26
N ARG A 39 -0.23 1.88 14.64
CA ARG A 39 -0.09 3.20 15.27
C ARG A 39 -0.74 4.25 14.40
N PHE A 40 -1.25 5.30 14.99
CA PHE A 40 -1.71 6.47 14.26
C PHE A 40 -0.57 7.46 14.13
N THR A 41 -0.17 7.72 12.89
CA THR A 41 0.79 8.75 12.52
C THR A 41 0.05 9.80 11.71
N HIS A 42 0.50 11.03 11.68
CA HIS A 42 -0.14 12.11 10.92
C HIS A 42 -1.64 12.25 11.26
N VAL A 43 -1.91 13.10 12.23
CA VAL A 43 -3.28 13.43 12.62
C VAL A 43 -3.72 14.66 11.83
N TYR A 44 -4.71 14.48 10.96
CA TYR A 44 -5.33 15.54 10.16
C TYR A 44 -6.67 15.95 10.75
N PRO A 45 -7.23 17.13 10.37
CA PRO A 45 -8.55 17.55 10.86
C PRO A 45 -9.67 16.54 10.55
N ASP A 46 -9.54 15.79 9.46
CA ASP A 46 -10.49 14.78 8.98
C ASP A 46 -10.13 13.35 9.41
N GLY A 47 -9.05 13.17 10.15
CA GLY A 47 -8.71 11.90 10.79
C GLY A 47 -7.23 11.50 10.72
N PRO A 48 -6.82 10.51 11.49
CA PRO A 48 -5.45 10.03 11.52
C PRO A 48 -5.15 9.05 10.38
N ALA A 49 -3.88 9.00 9.96
CA ALA A 49 -3.38 7.97 9.06
C ALA A 49 -2.88 6.76 9.88
N PRO A 50 -3.54 5.60 9.80
CA PRO A 50 -3.06 4.39 10.46
C PRO A 50 -1.83 3.82 9.75
N TYR A 51 -0.88 3.38 10.54
CA TYR A 51 0.37 2.79 10.10
C TYR A 51 0.48 1.37 10.64
N TYR A 52 0.43 0.39 9.76
CA TYR A 52 0.45 -1.02 10.13
C TYR A 52 1.86 -1.59 10.01
N GLY A 53 2.32 -2.28 11.06
CA GLY A 53 3.50 -3.14 11.04
C GLY A 53 3.07 -4.59 11.12
N VAL A 54 3.56 -5.43 10.22
CA VAL A 54 3.32 -6.88 10.22
C VAL A 54 4.63 -7.59 10.49
N TYR A 55 4.64 -8.47 11.48
CA TYR A 55 5.79 -9.28 11.87
C TYR A 55 5.43 -10.74 11.63
N ALA A 56 6.11 -11.39 10.72
CA ALA A 56 5.88 -12.78 10.36
C ALA A 56 7.12 -13.63 10.61
N ALA A 57 6.94 -14.87 11.06
CA ALA A 57 8.02 -15.83 11.09
C ALA A 57 8.46 -16.15 9.65
N GLY A 58 9.72 -15.92 9.34
CA GLY A 58 10.24 -16.12 7.98
C GLY A 58 10.36 -17.60 7.63
N ARG A 59 9.86 -17.98 6.47
CA ARG A 59 10.07 -19.30 5.86
C ARG A 59 11.43 -19.32 5.18
N TRP A 60 12.35 -20.12 5.70
CA TRP A 60 13.70 -20.21 5.15
C TRP A 60 13.67 -20.65 3.67
N GLY A 61 14.45 -19.96 2.83
CA GLY A 61 14.52 -20.25 1.39
C GLY A 61 13.39 -19.63 0.55
N SER A 62 12.41 -18.94 1.16
CA SER A 62 11.30 -18.29 0.44
C SER A 62 10.85 -16.97 1.05
N LEU A 63 11.79 -16.22 1.61
CA LEU A 63 11.48 -14.95 2.30
C LEU A 63 10.86 -13.92 1.36
N ASP A 64 11.37 -13.79 0.15
CA ASP A 64 10.87 -12.82 -0.84
C ASP A 64 9.45 -13.17 -1.28
N ALA A 65 9.20 -14.44 -1.61
CA ALA A 65 7.86 -14.90 -1.99
C ALA A 65 6.87 -14.75 -0.83
N GLN A 66 7.29 -14.99 0.41
CA GLN A 66 6.46 -14.78 1.59
C GLN A 66 6.18 -13.30 1.82
N TRP A 67 7.16 -12.44 1.58
CA TRP A 67 6.97 -11.00 1.68
C TRP A 67 5.95 -10.52 0.65
N ASP A 68 6.06 -10.95 -0.61
CA ASP A 68 5.13 -10.62 -1.68
C ASP A 68 3.70 -11.08 -1.36
N GLU A 69 3.55 -12.30 -0.84
CA GLU A 69 2.27 -12.87 -0.41
C GLU A 69 1.59 -12.00 0.66
N ILE A 70 2.33 -11.65 1.72
CA ILE A 70 1.83 -10.83 2.82
C ILE A 70 1.52 -9.41 2.32
N LYS A 71 2.42 -8.84 1.52
CA LYS A 71 2.26 -7.49 0.95
C LYS A 71 1.00 -7.41 0.09
N ALA A 72 0.79 -8.39 -0.79
CA ALA A 72 -0.37 -8.45 -1.65
C ALA A 72 -1.68 -8.57 -0.83
N ALA A 73 -1.72 -9.48 0.13
CA ALA A 73 -2.91 -9.70 0.97
C ALA A 73 -3.29 -8.44 1.78
N VAL A 74 -2.32 -7.78 2.39
CA VAL A 74 -2.56 -6.55 3.16
C VAL A 74 -2.96 -5.39 2.26
N SER A 75 -2.31 -5.24 1.11
CA SER A 75 -2.64 -4.20 0.13
C SER A 75 -4.05 -4.37 -0.42
N GLU A 76 -4.46 -5.60 -0.70
CA GLU A 76 -5.82 -5.91 -1.15
C GLU A 76 -6.85 -5.58 -0.06
N ALA A 77 -6.60 -5.96 1.19
CA ALA A 77 -7.48 -5.64 2.31
C ALA A 77 -7.65 -4.12 2.50
N ILE A 78 -6.57 -3.34 2.36
CA ILE A 78 -6.64 -1.88 2.42
C ILE A 78 -7.47 -1.32 1.26
N SER A 79 -7.20 -1.76 0.04
CA SER A 79 -7.86 -1.27 -1.17
C SER A 79 -9.38 -1.57 -1.15
N THR A 80 -9.77 -2.80 -0.82
CA THR A 80 -11.17 -3.23 -0.78
C THR A 80 -11.99 -2.57 0.34
N THR A 81 -11.34 -2.10 1.39
CA THR A 81 -11.98 -1.33 2.46
C THR A 81 -12.03 0.18 2.19
N GLY A 82 -11.66 0.62 0.98
CA GLY A 82 -11.69 2.02 0.57
C GLY A 82 -10.53 2.85 1.10
N GLY A 83 -9.45 2.20 1.52
CA GLY A 83 -8.22 2.87 1.93
C GLY A 83 -7.34 3.22 0.74
N THR A 84 -6.62 4.33 0.81
CA THR A 84 -5.55 4.63 -0.16
C THR A 84 -4.35 3.73 0.12
N ILE A 85 -3.78 3.16 -0.94
CA ILE A 85 -2.74 2.15 -0.80
C ILE A 85 -1.45 2.68 -0.18
N THR A 86 -1.14 3.94 -0.40
CA THR A 86 0.03 4.59 0.17
C THR A 86 -0.27 6.03 0.52
N HIS A 87 0.35 6.55 1.57
CA HIS A 87 0.16 7.92 2.04
C HIS A 87 1.33 8.81 1.62
N HIS A 88 2.56 8.53 2.10
CA HIS A 88 3.74 9.35 1.84
C HIS A 88 4.98 8.54 1.47
N HIS A 89 4.86 7.22 1.35
CA HIS A 89 5.98 6.33 1.04
C HIS A 89 6.22 6.15 -0.45
N ALA A 90 5.56 6.91 -1.31
CA ALA A 90 5.50 6.73 -2.75
C ALA A 90 4.77 5.43 -3.18
N VAL A 91 4.49 5.31 -4.46
CA VAL A 91 3.81 4.15 -5.02
C VAL A 91 4.81 3.02 -5.25
N GLY A 92 5.86 3.28 -6.01
CA GLY A 92 6.81 2.25 -6.40
C GLY A 92 6.17 1.14 -7.24
N ARG A 93 6.92 0.07 -7.47
CA ARG A 93 6.39 -1.14 -8.12
C ARG A 93 5.45 -1.91 -7.19
N ASP A 94 5.75 -1.93 -5.90
CA ASP A 94 5.04 -2.72 -4.89
C ASP A 94 3.58 -2.32 -4.71
N HIS A 95 3.26 -1.03 -4.83
CA HIS A 95 1.90 -0.52 -4.64
C HIS A 95 1.17 -0.29 -5.97
N ARG A 96 1.87 -0.37 -7.09
CA ARG A 96 1.33 -0.01 -8.40
C ARG A 96 0.05 -0.75 -8.78
N PRO A 97 -0.11 -2.08 -8.56
CA PRO A 97 -1.34 -2.78 -8.94
C PRO A 97 -2.61 -2.21 -8.28
N TRP A 98 -2.50 -1.75 -7.04
CA TRP A 98 -3.61 -1.13 -6.30
C TRP A 98 -3.76 0.35 -6.63
N TYR A 99 -2.67 1.06 -6.80
CA TYR A 99 -2.68 2.46 -7.25
C TYR A 99 -3.36 2.60 -8.62
N ASP A 100 -3.07 1.73 -9.56
CA ASP A 100 -3.67 1.74 -10.90
C ASP A 100 -5.20 1.56 -10.86
N ARG A 101 -5.75 0.91 -9.84
CA ARG A 101 -7.19 0.79 -9.60
C ARG A 101 -7.81 2.01 -8.92
N GLN A 102 -7.01 2.81 -8.21
CA GLN A 102 -7.49 3.92 -7.37
C GLN A 102 -7.36 5.29 -8.04
N ARG A 103 -6.41 5.43 -8.93
CA ARG A 103 -6.11 6.71 -9.58
C ARG A 103 -7.15 7.12 -10.62
N PRO A 104 -7.52 8.41 -10.70
CA PRO A 104 -8.40 8.89 -11.75
C PRO A 104 -7.73 8.85 -13.14
N ASP A 105 -8.48 8.42 -14.17
CA ASP A 105 -7.96 8.36 -15.55
C ASP A 105 -7.47 9.71 -16.10
N PRO A 106 -8.18 10.86 -15.89
CA PRO A 106 -7.69 12.15 -16.37
C PRO A 106 -6.35 12.56 -15.75
N PHE A 107 -6.13 12.24 -14.47
CA PHE A 107 -4.86 12.50 -13.80
C PHE A 107 -3.74 11.69 -14.46
N MET A 108 -3.99 10.42 -14.75
CA MET A 108 -3.00 9.57 -15.39
C MET A 108 -2.70 10.00 -16.83
N ALA A 109 -3.68 10.46 -17.58
CA ALA A 109 -3.47 11.01 -18.92
C ALA A 109 -2.56 12.23 -18.89
N ALA A 110 -2.79 13.15 -17.96
CA ALA A 110 -1.93 14.34 -17.77
C ALA A 110 -0.50 13.96 -17.39
N LEU A 111 -0.36 13.00 -16.46
CA LEU A 111 0.96 12.52 -16.01
C LEU A 111 1.75 11.83 -17.13
N ARG A 112 1.08 11.02 -17.97
CA ARG A 112 1.68 10.41 -19.15
C ARG A 112 2.13 11.46 -20.19
N ALA A 113 1.30 12.46 -20.44
CA ALA A 113 1.67 13.53 -21.36
C ALA A 113 2.91 14.29 -20.87
N ALA A 114 2.97 14.64 -19.60
CA ALA A 114 4.14 15.25 -18.98
C ALA A 114 5.38 14.34 -19.07
N LYS A 115 5.24 13.06 -18.76
CA LYS A 115 6.32 12.06 -18.87
C LYS A 115 6.86 11.97 -20.30
N THR A 116 5.98 11.87 -21.29
CA THR A 116 6.38 11.80 -22.72
C THR A 116 7.12 13.03 -23.17
N ALA A 117 6.69 14.22 -22.72
CA ALA A 117 7.35 15.48 -23.08
C ALA A 117 8.74 15.62 -22.45
N LEU A 118 8.92 15.18 -21.21
CA LEU A 118 10.16 15.35 -20.45
C LEU A 118 11.14 14.18 -20.61
N ASP A 119 10.64 12.99 -20.93
CA ASP A 119 11.42 11.78 -21.10
C ASP A 119 10.96 10.98 -22.33
N PRO A 120 11.17 11.55 -23.54
CA PRO A 120 10.70 10.93 -24.78
C PRO A 120 11.37 9.55 -25.04
N ALA A 121 12.56 9.34 -24.51
CA ALA A 121 13.26 8.06 -24.61
C ALA A 121 12.76 7.00 -23.59
N GLY A 122 12.00 7.41 -22.57
CA GLY A 122 11.43 6.54 -21.54
C GLY A 122 12.48 5.85 -20.66
N ILE A 123 13.61 6.53 -20.40
CA ILE A 123 14.73 5.98 -19.62
C ILE A 123 14.65 6.28 -18.12
N LEU A 124 13.84 7.26 -17.71
CA LEU A 124 13.71 7.65 -16.32
C LEU A 124 12.67 6.75 -15.61
N ASN A 125 13.11 5.99 -14.62
CA ASN A 125 12.27 5.11 -13.81
C ASN A 125 11.26 4.26 -14.63
N PRO A 126 11.70 3.48 -15.61
CA PRO A 126 10.81 2.71 -16.47
C PRO A 126 10.00 1.69 -15.67
N GLY A 127 8.68 1.65 -15.87
CA GLY A 127 7.79 0.69 -15.25
C GLY A 127 7.56 0.87 -13.74
N VAL A 128 8.02 1.97 -13.12
CA VAL A 128 7.81 2.20 -11.68
C VAL A 128 6.41 2.75 -11.41
N LEU A 129 6.04 3.84 -12.04
CA LEU A 129 4.74 4.49 -11.90
C LEU A 129 3.94 4.49 -13.20
N LEU A 130 4.63 4.61 -14.31
CA LEU A 130 4.08 4.65 -15.66
C LEU A 130 4.81 3.62 -16.53
N ASP A 131 4.05 2.98 -17.40
CA ASP A 131 4.61 2.29 -18.56
C ASP A 131 4.92 3.31 -19.67
N ARG A 132 5.70 2.88 -20.64
CA ARG A 132 5.98 3.67 -21.85
C ARG A 132 4.71 3.94 -22.64
#